data_dabfbadf9a944f8de65b1c744aeab66c
#
_entry.id   dabfbadf9a944f8de65b1c744aeab66c
#
_cell.length_a   1.000
_cell.length_b   1.000
_cell.length_c   1.000
_cell.angle_alpha   90.00
_cell.angle_beta   90.00
_cell.angle_gamma   90.00
#
_symmetry.space_group_name_H-M   'P 1'
#
loop_
_entity.id
_entity.type
_entity.pdbx_description
1 polymer ?
#
loop_
_entity_poly.entity_id
_entity_poly.type
_entity_poly.pdbx_seq_one_letter_code
_entity_poly.pdbx_strand_id
1 'polypeptide(L)'
;FTSCGWFFDEISGLETDQILQYANRAIHYAEQVAGIQLHEEFLSHLEKAPSNFYENGASSYRKNVIPARVDLARVGMHYAASSLFEEYPEKLEIFNYEMTSEEFQRFEGGNQKIAFGRTTVRSKVTLSEKPFSFAVLYLGQQNIIGHISVDMPKADFDAMGEKLLPAFNQTDRGAVVGVMQDY
;
A
#
# COMPACT_ATOMS: atom_id res chain seq x y z
N PHE A 1 -4.58 25.21 -7.48
CA PHE A 1 -6.02 25.51 -7.45
C PHE A 1 -6.51 25.96 -6.08
N THR A 2 -5.69 25.84 -5.04
CA THR A 2 -6.00 26.31 -3.71
C THR A 2 -4.97 27.33 -3.26
N SER A 3 -5.41 28.44 -2.66
CA SER A 3 -4.54 29.52 -2.18
C SER A 3 -3.71 29.14 -0.96
N CYS A 4 -4.08 28.06 -0.27
CA CYS A 4 -3.42 27.63 0.97
C CYS A 4 -1.93 27.30 0.78
N GLY A 5 -1.50 26.83 -0.40
CA GLY A 5 -0.12 26.44 -0.65
C GLY A 5 0.89 27.58 -0.74
N TRP A 6 0.45 28.82 -0.92
CA TRP A 6 1.33 29.99 -0.96
C TRP A 6 1.11 30.95 0.22
N PHE A 7 0.11 30.67 1.04
CA PHE A 7 -0.28 31.55 2.13
C PHE A 7 0.69 31.47 3.34
N PHE A 8 1.29 30.33 3.56
CA PHE A 8 2.23 30.09 4.65
C PHE A 8 3.67 30.02 4.13
N ASP A 9 4.62 30.45 4.95
CA ASP A 9 6.03 30.62 4.57
C ASP A 9 6.80 29.30 4.47
N GLU A 10 6.21 28.18 4.90
CA GLU A 10 6.92 26.90 4.99
C GLU A 10 6.33 25.86 4.03
N ILE A 11 7.18 25.32 3.15
CA ILE A 11 6.77 24.36 2.12
C ILE A 11 6.39 22.99 2.68
N SER A 12 6.86 22.65 3.87
CA SER A 12 6.52 21.40 4.57
C SER A 12 5.36 21.56 5.55
N GLY A 13 4.64 22.69 5.50
CA GLY A 13 3.44 22.90 6.28
C GLY A 13 2.28 22.00 5.83
N LEU A 14 1.35 21.73 6.74
CA LEU A 14 0.21 20.84 6.52
C LEU A 14 -0.61 21.23 5.30
N GLU A 15 -0.81 22.53 5.09
CA GLU A 15 -1.58 23.09 3.98
C GLU A 15 -0.89 22.84 2.64
N THR A 16 0.42 23.03 2.61
CA THR A 16 1.24 22.78 1.40
C THR A 16 1.33 21.28 1.12
N ASP A 17 1.56 20.46 2.14
CA ASP A 17 1.56 19.00 1.99
C ASP A 17 0.24 18.49 1.42
N GLN A 18 -0.91 19.03 1.83
CA GLN A 18 -2.21 18.66 1.28
C GLN A 18 -2.31 19.01 -0.21
N ILE A 19 -1.82 20.18 -0.62
CA ILE A 19 -1.82 20.60 -2.02
C ILE A 19 -0.87 19.74 -2.84
N LEU A 20 0.28 19.42 -2.30
CA LEU A 20 1.24 18.51 -2.93
C LEU A 20 0.69 17.09 -3.08
N GLN A 21 -0.17 16.61 -2.17
CA GLN A 21 -0.90 15.36 -2.33
C GLN A 21 -1.87 15.41 -3.52
N TYR A 22 -2.60 16.52 -3.72
CA TYR A 22 -3.44 16.69 -4.91
C TYR A 22 -2.60 16.74 -6.18
N ALA A 23 -1.49 17.46 -6.17
CA ALA A 23 -0.56 17.53 -7.30
C ALA A 23 0.01 16.14 -7.64
N ASN A 24 0.46 15.37 -6.63
CA ASN A 24 0.93 14.00 -6.79
C ASN A 24 -0.13 13.11 -7.44
N ARG A 25 -1.39 13.24 -7.03
CA ARG A 25 -2.49 12.46 -7.62
C ARG A 25 -2.78 12.87 -9.06
N ALA A 26 -2.76 14.17 -9.35
CA ALA A 26 -2.95 14.70 -10.70
C ALA A 26 -1.82 14.24 -11.65
N ILE A 27 -0.58 14.33 -11.21
CA ILE A 27 0.60 13.85 -11.96
C ILE A 27 0.46 12.36 -12.26
N HIS A 28 0.15 11.54 -11.24
CA HIS A 28 -0.04 10.11 -11.42
C HIS A 28 -1.08 9.76 -12.50
N TYR A 29 -2.22 10.44 -12.51
CA TYR A 29 -3.23 10.20 -13.54
C TYR A 29 -2.83 10.75 -14.91
N ALA A 30 -2.17 11.91 -14.95
CA ALA A 30 -1.67 12.46 -16.21
C ALA A 30 -0.65 11.52 -16.87
N GLU A 31 0.26 10.96 -16.08
CA GLU A 31 1.25 9.97 -16.56
C GLU A 31 0.57 8.70 -17.08
N GLN A 32 -0.43 8.18 -16.37
CA GLN A 32 -1.17 6.99 -16.81
C GLN A 32 -1.96 7.21 -18.11
N VAL A 33 -2.60 8.38 -18.26
CA VAL A 33 -3.46 8.66 -19.41
C VAL A 33 -2.66 9.10 -20.64
N ALA A 34 -1.63 9.92 -20.44
CA ALA A 34 -0.86 10.51 -21.53
C ALA A 34 0.43 9.74 -21.88
N GLY A 35 0.85 8.78 -21.05
CA GLY A 35 2.09 8.04 -21.24
C GLY A 35 3.35 8.91 -21.14
N ILE A 36 3.28 10.04 -20.45
CA ILE A 36 4.38 11.00 -20.23
C ILE A 36 4.95 10.84 -18.82
N GLN A 37 6.17 11.32 -18.59
CA GLN A 37 6.80 11.33 -17.27
C GLN A 37 6.92 12.78 -16.77
N LEU A 38 6.11 13.12 -15.76
CA LEU A 38 6.06 14.47 -15.16
C LEU A 38 6.68 14.51 -13.77
N HIS A 39 6.78 13.36 -13.11
CA HIS A 39 7.14 13.29 -11.70
C HIS A 39 8.56 13.80 -11.43
N GLU A 40 9.53 13.42 -12.26
CA GLU A 40 10.93 13.83 -12.10
C GLU A 40 11.12 15.33 -12.33
N GLU A 41 10.45 15.89 -13.33
CA GLU A 41 10.47 17.33 -13.58
C GLU A 41 9.84 18.10 -12.40
N PHE A 42 8.72 17.61 -11.88
CA PHE A 42 8.07 18.19 -10.71
C PHE A 42 9.00 18.16 -9.48
N LEU A 43 9.67 17.05 -9.23
CA LEU A 43 10.66 16.93 -8.15
C LEU A 43 11.80 17.93 -8.32
N SER A 44 12.33 18.11 -9.54
CA SER A 44 13.40 19.08 -9.81
C SER A 44 13.02 20.53 -9.52
N HIS A 45 11.73 20.85 -9.67
CA HIS A 45 11.20 22.16 -9.24
C HIS A 45 11.09 22.27 -7.72
N LEU A 46 10.65 21.22 -7.03
CA LEU A 46 10.56 21.20 -5.57
C LEU A 46 11.93 21.23 -4.89
N GLU A 47 12.99 20.72 -5.52
CA GLU A 47 14.36 20.82 -5.01
C GLU A 47 14.84 22.27 -4.88
N LYS A 48 14.29 23.20 -5.66
CA LYS A 48 14.61 24.63 -5.61
C LYS A 48 13.86 25.38 -4.49
N ALA A 49 12.87 24.75 -3.88
CA ALA A 49 12.07 25.36 -2.83
C ALA A 49 12.73 25.12 -1.46
N PRO A 50 13.12 26.19 -0.74
CA PRO A 50 13.73 26.04 0.58
C PRO A 50 12.73 25.56 1.62
N SER A 51 13.21 24.86 2.64
CA SER A 51 12.43 24.46 3.82
C SER A 51 13.23 24.74 5.08
N ASN A 52 12.52 25.08 6.17
CA ASN A 52 13.14 25.26 7.48
C ASN A 52 13.35 23.93 8.23
N PHE A 53 12.67 22.86 7.81
CA PHE A 53 12.67 21.58 8.51
C PHE A 53 13.27 20.44 7.69
N TYR A 54 13.32 20.58 6.37
CA TYR A 54 13.87 19.61 5.44
C TYR A 54 14.97 20.26 4.60
N GLU A 55 15.77 19.46 3.93
CA GLU A 55 16.78 19.96 3.01
C GLU A 55 16.18 20.87 1.93
N ASN A 56 15.02 20.47 1.41
CA ASN A 56 14.25 21.23 0.40
C ASN A 56 12.82 20.66 0.29
N GLY A 57 12.02 21.26 -0.55
CA GLY A 57 10.63 20.82 -0.77
C GLY A 57 10.50 19.41 -1.34
N ALA A 58 11.45 18.93 -2.15
CA ALA A 58 11.42 17.57 -2.66
C ALA A 58 11.68 16.54 -1.54
N SER A 59 12.53 16.85 -0.58
CA SER A 59 12.77 16.00 0.59
C SER A 59 11.52 15.87 1.44
N SER A 60 10.79 16.98 1.69
CA SER A 60 9.49 16.96 2.34
C SER A 60 8.47 16.12 1.55
N TYR A 61 8.37 16.36 0.25
CA TYR A 61 7.44 15.64 -0.63
C TYR A 61 7.68 14.12 -0.62
N ARG A 62 8.95 13.68 -0.73
CA ARG A 62 9.29 12.25 -0.66
C ARG A 62 8.90 11.62 0.67
N LYS A 63 9.04 12.35 1.77
CA LYS A 63 8.76 11.84 3.11
C LYS A 63 7.29 11.88 3.50
N ASN A 64 6.57 12.94 3.15
CA ASN A 64 5.22 13.20 3.64
C ASN A 64 4.14 12.91 2.58
N VAL A 65 4.41 13.21 1.30
CA VAL A 65 3.40 13.19 0.25
C VAL A 65 3.37 11.85 -0.50
N ILE A 66 4.52 11.38 -0.97
CA ILE A 66 4.57 10.08 -1.70
C ILE A 66 4.00 8.95 -0.86
N PRO A 67 4.38 8.79 0.43
CA PRO A 67 3.83 7.73 1.26
C PRO A 67 2.34 7.88 1.58
N ALA A 68 1.75 9.04 1.44
CA ALA A 68 0.32 9.27 1.68
C ALA A 68 -0.57 8.91 0.49
N ARG A 69 0.00 8.59 -0.68
CA ARG A 69 -0.79 8.22 -1.87
C ARG A 69 -1.46 6.87 -1.67
N VAL A 70 -2.81 6.86 -1.72
CA VAL A 70 -3.60 5.62 -1.70
C VAL A 70 -3.71 5.08 -3.12
N ASP A 71 -3.09 3.95 -3.38
CA ASP A 71 -3.17 3.17 -4.60
C ASP A 71 -3.88 1.82 -4.37
N LEU A 72 -4.03 1.01 -5.43
CA LEU A 72 -4.70 -0.29 -5.32
C LEU A 72 -3.95 -1.26 -4.40
N ALA A 73 -2.62 -1.16 -4.31
CA ALA A 73 -1.82 -2.00 -3.41
C ALA A 73 -2.14 -1.69 -1.94
N ARG A 74 -2.27 -0.41 -1.58
CA ARG A 74 -2.68 -0.02 -0.22
C ARG A 74 -4.09 -0.46 0.12
N VAL A 75 -5.01 -0.38 -0.85
CA VAL A 75 -6.37 -0.90 -0.67
C VAL A 75 -6.35 -2.41 -0.47
N GLY A 76 -5.56 -3.13 -1.28
CA GLY A 76 -5.35 -4.57 -1.13
C GLY A 76 -4.72 -4.94 0.22
N MET A 77 -3.74 -4.16 0.70
CA MET A 77 -3.15 -4.37 2.02
C MET A 77 -4.13 -4.07 3.17
N HIS A 78 -5.00 -3.07 3.02
CA HIS A 78 -6.06 -2.81 4.00
C HIS A 78 -7.02 -4.01 4.08
N TYR A 79 -7.47 -4.54 2.93
CA TYR A 79 -8.27 -5.77 2.88
C TYR A 79 -7.55 -6.93 3.54
N ALA A 80 -6.28 -7.17 3.21
CA ALA A 80 -5.47 -8.24 3.78
C ALA A 80 -5.34 -8.12 5.31
N ALA A 81 -5.05 -6.92 5.84
CA ALA A 81 -4.92 -6.70 7.27
C ALA A 81 -6.26 -6.88 8.01
N SER A 82 -7.36 -6.39 7.45
CA SER A 82 -8.69 -6.52 8.06
C SER A 82 -9.23 -7.95 8.00
N SER A 83 -8.86 -8.74 6.97
CA SER A 83 -9.25 -10.15 6.85
C SER A 83 -8.67 -11.06 7.95
N LEU A 84 -7.69 -10.59 8.73
CA LEU A 84 -7.24 -11.28 9.95
C LEU A 84 -8.32 -11.31 11.04
N PHE A 85 -9.27 -10.37 11.01
CA PHE A 85 -10.27 -10.17 12.07
C PHE A 85 -11.70 -10.28 11.58
N GLU A 86 -11.93 -10.05 10.30
CA GLU A 86 -13.25 -10.07 9.67
C GLU A 86 -13.38 -11.27 8.72
N GLU A 87 -14.61 -11.76 8.59
CA GLU A 87 -14.96 -12.76 7.57
C GLU A 87 -15.56 -12.04 6.35
N TYR A 88 -14.90 -12.16 5.23
CA TYR A 88 -15.35 -11.52 4.00
C TYR A 88 -15.89 -12.53 3.00
N PRO A 89 -16.95 -12.15 2.26
CA PRO A 89 -17.39 -12.94 1.12
C PRO A 89 -16.36 -12.90 -0.02
N GLU A 90 -16.50 -13.80 -0.98
CA GLU A 90 -15.64 -13.84 -2.18
C GLU A 90 -15.61 -12.49 -2.91
N LYS A 91 -16.74 -11.79 -2.96
CA LYS A 91 -16.85 -10.43 -3.52
C LYS A 91 -17.24 -9.46 -2.42
N LEU A 92 -16.41 -8.46 -2.23
CA LEU A 92 -16.57 -7.45 -1.19
C LEU A 92 -16.45 -6.04 -1.80
N GLU A 93 -17.33 -5.15 -1.37
CA GLU A 93 -17.20 -3.72 -1.64
C GLU A 93 -16.72 -2.99 -0.39
N ILE A 94 -15.62 -2.26 -0.51
CA ILE A 94 -15.13 -1.35 0.52
C ILE A 94 -14.96 0.04 -0.11
N PHE A 95 -15.75 1.01 0.35
CA PHE A 95 -15.81 2.36 -0.22
C PHE A 95 -16.06 2.34 -1.74
N ASN A 96 -15.12 2.86 -2.51
CA ASN A 96 -15.17 2.92 -3.99
C ASN A 96 -14.36 1.80 -4.66
N TYR A 97 -14.11 0.71 -3.95
CA TYR A 97 -13.32 -0.43 -4.45
C TYR A 97 -14.14 -1.72 -4.35
N GLU A 98 -13.93 -2.57 -5.34
CA GLU A 98 -14.41 -3.94 -5.38
C GLU A 98 -13.22 -4.87 -5.17
N MET A 99 -13.33 -5.83 -4.27
CA MET A 99 -12.37 -6.91 -4.07
C MET A 99 -13.01 -8.22 -4.49
N THR A 100 -12.29 -9.01 -5.27
CA THR A 100 -12.66 -10.39 -5.58
C THR A 100 -11.57 -11.30 -5.06
N SER A 101 -11.90 -12.11 -4.05
CA SER A 101 -11.00 -13.09 -3.45
C SER A 101 -10.97 -14.34 -4.34
N GLU A 102 -9.80 -14.72 -4.80
CA GLU A 102 -9.58 -15.93 -5.60
C GLU A 102 -9.19 -17.10 -4.69
N GLU A 103 -8.28 -16.83 -3.76
CA GLU A 103 -7.78 -17.79 -2.77
C GLU A 103 -7.56 -17.06 -1.45
N PHE A 104 -7.97 -17.70 -0.36
CA PHE A 104 -7.83 -17.14 0.97
C PHE A 104 -7.65 -18.24 2.00
N GLN A 105 -6.63 -18.10 2.84
CA GLN A 105 -6.39 -18.98 3.98
C GLN A 105 -6.07 -18.14 5.22
N ARG A 106 -6.65 -18.52 6.36
CA ARG A 106 -6.42 -17.88 7.66
C ARG A 106 -6.19 -18.92 8.73
N PHE A 107 -5.18 -18.73 9.56
CA PHE A 107 -4.82 -19.60 10.65
C PHE A 107 -4.58 -18.80 11.92
N GLU A 108 -4.91 -19.41 13.05
CA GLU A 108 -4.73 -18.83 14.38
C GLU A 108 -3.90 -19.75 15.25
N GLY A 109 -2.95 -19.17 16.00
CA GLY A 109 -2.08 -19.91 16.93
C GLY A 109 -1.80 -19.05 18.18
N GLY A 110 -2.43 -19.38 19.30
CA GLY A 110 -2.37 -18.58 20.51
C GLY A 110 -2.89 -17.15 20.25
N ASN A 111 -2.05 -16.15 20.51
CA ASN A 111 -2.40 -14.74 20.26
C ASN A 111 -2.01 -14.24 18.86
N GLN A 112 -1.54 -15.14 17.98
CA GLN A 112 -1.10 -14.80 16.65
C GLN A 112 -2.10 -15.27 15.60
N LYS A 113 -2.18 -14.52 14.50
CA LYS A 113 -2.97 -14.88 13.34
C LYS A 113 -2.15 -14.65 12.09
N ILE A 114 -2.31 -15.52 11.12
CA ILE A 114 -1.75 -15.34 9.78
C ILE A 114 -2.86 -15.51 8.76
N ALA A 115 -2.85 -14.65 7.75
CA ALA A 115 -3.67 -14.84 6.56
C ALA A 115 -2.84 -14.60 5.32
N PHE A 116 -3.09 -15.36 4.28
CA PHE A 116 -2.51 -15.16 2.96
C PHE A 116 -3.52 -15.54 1.90
N GLY A 117 -3.42 -14.88 0.77
CA GLY A 117 -4.42 -15.04 -0.27
C GLY A 117 -4.08 -14.31 -1.56
N ARG A 118 -4.94 -14.50 -2.55
CA ARG A 118 -4.93 -13.80 -3.83
C ARG A 118 -6.24 -13.07 -3.99
N THR A 119 -6.16 -11.80 -4.34
CA THR A 119 -7.33 -10.94 -4.52
C THR A 119 -7.12 -9.97 -5.66
N THR A 120 -8.16 -9.74 -6.43
CA THR A 120 -8.19 -8.67 -7.42
C THR A 120 -8.88 -7.47 -6.83
N VAL A 121 -8.23 -6.31 -6.91
CA VAL A 121 -8.77 -5.01 -6.43
C VAL A 121 -9.09 -4.14 -7.63
N ARG A 122 -10.33 -3.67 -7.71
CA ARG A 122 -10.83 -2.77 -8.75
C ARG A 122 -11.34 -1.46 -8.16
N SER A 123 -10.95 -0.35 -8.75
CA SER A 123 -11.53 0.96 -8.44
C SER A 123 -12.81 1.19 -9.24
N LYS A 124 -13.93 1.49 -8.57
CA LYS A 124 -15.20 1.86 -9.23
C LYS A 124 -15.15 3.25 -9.88
N VAL A 125 -14.18 4.08 -9.49
CA VAL A 125 -14.02 5.46 -10.01
C VAL A 125 -13.12 5.49 -11.24
N THR A 126 -11.94 4.86 -11.16
CA THR A 126 -10.96 4.89 -12.25
C THR A 126 -11.04 3.69 -13.17
N LEU A 127 -11.82 2.67 -12.79
CA LEU A 127 -11.95 1.38 -13.45
C LEU A 127 -10.63 0.61 -13.56
N SER A 128 -9.57 1.10 -12.96
CA SER A 128 -8.30 0.38 -12.86
C SER A 128 -8.44 -0.84 -11.97
N GLU A 129 -7.79 -1.93 -12.36
CA GLU A 129 -7.86 -3.23 -11.70
C GLU A 129 -6.47 -3.85 -11.64
N LYS A 130 -6.15 -4.51 -10.52
CA LYS A 130 -4.89 -5.26 -10.37
C LYS A 130 -5.08 -6.48 -9.50
N PRO A 131 -4.49 -7.63 -9.88
CA PRO A 131 -4.37 -8.79 -9.01
C PRO A 131 -3.22 -8.59 -8.01
N PHE A 132 -3.43 -9.08 -6.80
CA PHE A 132 -2.45 -9.07 -5.72
C PHE A 132 -2.40 -10.42 -5.04
N SER A 133 -1.18 -10.82 -4.65
CA SER A 133 -0.95 -11.85 -3.65
C SER A 133 -0.51 -11.18 -2.36
N PHE A 134 -0.98 -11.65 -1.22
CA PHE A 134 -0.65 -11.05 0.07
C PHE A 134 -0.38 -12.11 1.13
N ALA A 135 0.41 -11.72 2.13
CA ALA A 135 0.54 -12.41 3.39
C ALA A 135 0.57 -11.39 4.52
N VAL A 136 -0.19 -11.64 5.60
CA VAL A 136 -0.28 -10.76 6.77
C VAL A 136 -0.18 -11.57 8.04
N LEU A 137 0.64 -11.10 8.97
CA LEU A 137 0.91 -11.72 10.26
C LEU A 137 0.54 -10.75 11.39
N TYR A 138 -0.34 -11.17 12.27
CA TYR A 138 -0.66 -10.47 13.52
C TYR A 138 0.07 -11.12 14.68
N LEU A 139 0.83 -10.32 15.42
CA LEU A 139 1.68 -10.77 16.53
C LEU A 139 1.07 -10.48 17.92
N GLY A 140 -0.15 -9.98 17.95
CA GLY A 140 -0.79 -9.50 19.18
C GLY A 140 -0.69 -7.99 19.36
N GLN A 141 -1.55 -7.43 20.21
CA GLN A 141 -1.70 -6.00 20.48
C GLN A 141 -2.03 -5.20 19.20
N GLN A 142 -1.10 -4.38 18.69
CA GLN A 142 -1.27 -3.58 17.47
C GLN A 142 -0.21 -3.91 16.41
N ASN A 143 0.48 -5.05 16.57
CA ASN A 143 1.58 -5.41 15.68
C ASN A 143 1.08 -6.27 14.53
N ILE A 144 0.96 -5.67 13.35
CA ILE A 144 0.66 -6.34 12.09
C ILE A 144 1.84 -6.14 11.14
N ILE A 145 2.32 -7.22 10.56
CA ILE A 145 3.31 -7.23 9.48
C ILE A 145 2.60 -7.75 8.24
N GLY A 146 2.73 -7.06 7.13
CA GLY A 146 2.10 -7.45 5.88
C GLY A 146 3.02 -7.27 4.69
N HIS A 147 2.90 -8.17 3.74
CA HIS A 147 3.51 -8.09 2.43
C HIS A 147 2.44 -8.23 1.35
N ILE A 148 2.57 -7.47 0.28
CA ILE A 148 1.69 -7.52 -0.89
C ILE A 148 2.54 -7.47 -2.15
N SER A 149 2.28 -8.39 -3.06
CA SER A 149 2.97 -8.51 -4.34
C SER A 149 1.98 -8.38 -5.49
N VAL A 150 2.37 -7.67 -6.53
CA VAL A 150 1.60 -7.51 -7.77
C VAL A 150 2.03 -8.59 -8.74
N ASP A 151 1.07 -9.22 -9.43
CA ASP A 151 1.31 -10.18 -10.50
C ASP A 151 2.21 -11.39 -10.10
N MET A 152 2.16 -11.82 -8.82
CA MET A 152 2.87 -13.01 -8.36
C MET A 152 2.38 -14.26 -9.12
N PRO A 153 3.26 -15.05 -9.73
CA PRO A 153 2.89 -16.33 -10.34
C PRO A 153 2.22 -17.28 -9.35
N LYS A 154 1.27 -18.08 -9.81
CA LYS A 154 0.57 -19.06 -8.96
C LYS A 154 1.54 -20.03 -8.28
N ALA A 155 2.56 -20.50 -8.99
CA ALA A 155 3.56 -21.41 -8.45
C ALA A 155 4.35 -20.80 -7.27
N ASP A 156 4.67 -19.50 -7.35
CA ASP A 156 5.38 -18.78 -6.27
C ASP A 156 4.46 -18.57 -5.07
N PHE A 157 3.18 -18.27 -5.31
CA PHE A 157 2.17 -18.17 -4.25
C PHE A 157 2.00 -19.48 -3.50
N ASP A 158 1.89 -20.60 -4.22
CA ASP A 158 1.77 -21.94 -3.63
C ASP A 158 3.03 -22.29 -2.81
N ALA A 159 4.23 -22.04 -3.36
CA ALA A 159 5.50 -22.26 -2.67
C ALA A 159 5.65 -21.37 -1.42
N MET A 160 5.14 -20.12 -1.46
CA MET A 160 5.06 -19.25 -0.29
C MET A 160 4.19 -19.88 0.80
N GLY A 161 2.98 -20.33 0.46
CA GLY A 161 2.05 -20.96 1.39
C GLY A 161 2.61 -22.23 2.04
N GLU A 162 3.28 -23.07 1.26
CA GLU A 162 3.95 -24.27 1.75
C GLU A 162 5.06 -24.00 2.78
N LYS A 163 5.73 -22.85 2.70
CA LYS A 163 6.76 -22.42 3.66
C LYS A 163 6.18 -21.66 4.86
N LEU A 164 5.15 -20.84 4.64
CA LEU A 164 4.54 -20.02 5.68
C LEU A 164 3.90 -20.85 6.79
N LEU A 165 3.13 -21.88 6.43
CA LEU A 165 2.38 -22.68 7.41
C LEU A 165 3.27 -23.46 8.38
N PRO A 166 4.32 -24.17 7.96
CA PRO A 166 5.22 -24.83 8.89
C PRO A 166 5.93 -23.84 9.83
N ALA A 167 6.40 -22.68 9.30
CA ALA A 167 7.06 -21.66 10.11
C ALA A 167 6.10 -21.06 11.15
N PHE A 168 4.86 -20.79 10.78
CA PHE A 168 3.82 -20.29 11.68
C PHE A 168 3.50 -21.31 12.78
N ASN A 169 3.31 -22.57 12.42
CA ASN A 169 3.01 -23.65 13.37
C ASN A 169 4.15 -23.90 14.37
N GLN A 170 5.40 -23.64 13.98
CA GLN A 170 6.57 -23.70 14.86
C GLN A 170 6.74 -22.42 15.71
N THR A 171 5.86 -21.43 15.55
CA THR A 171 5.95 -20.13 16.21
C THR A 171 7.26 -19.38 15.89
N ASP A 172 7.89 -19.72 14.76
CA ASP A 172 9.11 -19.07 14.27
C ASP A 172 8.76 -17.78 13.49
N ARG A 173 8.66 -16.68 14.22
CA ARG A 173 8.34 -15.37 13.65
C ARG A 173 9.37 -14.90 12.64
N GLY A 174 10.65 -15.21 12.87
CA GLY A 174 11.74 -14.81 11.96
C GLY A 174 11.61 -15.50 10.61
N ALA A 175 11.34 -16.83 10.64
CA ALA A 175 11.11 -17.60 9.43
C ALA A 175 9.85 -17.13 8.67
N VAL A 176 8.74 -16.87 9.37
CA VAL A 176 7.51 -16.33 8.73
C VAL A 176 7.79 -15.01 8.01
N VAL A 177 8.42 -14.04 8.70
CA VAL A 177 8.75 -12.74 8.11
C VAL A 177 9.75 -12.89 6.96
N GLY A 178 10.75 -13.77 7.10
CA GLY A 178 11.71 -14.08 6.03
C GLY A 178 11.01 -14.60 4.77
N VAL A 179 10.11 -15.57 4.91
CA VAL A 179 9.32 -16.08 3.78
C VAL A 179 8.48 -14.97 3.15
N MET A 180 7.82 -14.10 3.94
CA MET A 180 7.04 -12.97 3.40
C MET A 180 7.88 -11.95 2.62
N GLN A 181 9.18 -11.84 2.91
CA GLN A 181 10.11 -10.93 2.21
C GLN A 181 10.72 -11.52 0.95
N ASP A 182 10.80 -12.85 0.88
CA ASP A 182 11.42 -13.58 -0.24
C ASP A 182 10.48 -13.66 -1.46
N TYR A 183 9.19 -13.42 -1.28
CA TYR A 183 8.13 -13.47 -2.29
C TYR A 183 7.44 -12.11 -2.46
#